data_7a57a1d8099dd1f26087cbe09bb3b80a
#
_entry.id   7a57a1d8099dd1f26087cbe09bb3b80a
#
_cell.length_a   1.000
_cell.length_b   1.000
_cell.length_c   1.000
_cell.angle_alpha   90.00
_cell.angle_beta   90.00
_cell.angle_gamma   90.00
#
_symmetry.space_group_name_H-M   'P 1'
#
loop_
_entity.id
_entity.type
_entity.pdbx_description
1 polymer ?
#
loop_
_entity_poly.entity_id
_entity_poly.type
_entity_poly.pdbx_seq_one_letter_code
_entity_poly.pdbx_strand_id
1 'polypeptide(L)'
;MNNISKIKNKIISINDTVISALKQMDGHRTKLVFVFDGDKFDGILTIGDIQRAIIRHTNLSDPVSTILVKDKIYASENDTMEHIKSVMFKELIDCMPVLNADGEIVDVLFWHDVFTEKVEENRPKINLPVVIMAGGKGTR
;
A
#
# COMPACT_ATOMS: atom_id res chain seq x y z
N MET A 1 11.01 -11.84 -7.35
CA MET A 1 10.75 -10.72 -8.30
C MET A 1 10.98 -9.43 -7.55
N ASN A 2 11.85 -8.61 -8.01
CA ASN A 2 12.11 -7.32 -7.36
C ASN A 2 11.09 -6.29 -7.87
N ASN A 3 10.12 -5.92 -7.05
CA ASN A 3 9.05 -4.97 -7.39
C ASN A 3 9.42 -3.51 -7.09
N ILE A 4 10.68 -3.22 -6.79
CA ILE A 4 11.15 -1.84 -6.49
C ILE A 4 10.80 -0.87 -7.62
N SER A 5 10.81 -1.33 -8.87
CA SER A 5 10.39 -0.51 -10.00
C SER A 5 8.93 -0.04 -9.91
N LYS A 6 8.07 -0.79 -9.24
CA LYS A 6 6.64 -0.45 -9.06
C LYS A 6 6.42 0.72 -8.09
N ILE A 7 7.41 1.05 -7.27
CA ILE A 7 7.28 2.12 -6.27
C ILE A 7 7.95 3.44 -6.68
N LYS A 8 8.72 3.48 -7.77
CA LYS A 8 9.46 4.69 -8.19
C LYS A 8 8.62 5.97 -8.21
N ASN A 9 7.38 5.88 -8.67
CA ASN A 9 6.46 7.01 -8.74
C ASN A 9 5.67 7.25 -7.44
N LYS A 10 6.01 6.52 -6.38
CA LYS A 10 5.33 6.58 -5.08
C LYS A 10 6.30 6.94 -3.95
N ILE A 11 7.44 7.49 -4.28
CA ILE A 11 8.47 7.91 -3.32
C ILE A 11 8.31 9.39 -3.03
N ILE A 12 8.42 9.76 -1.75
CA ILE A 12 8.39 11.13 -1.26
C ILE A 12 9.46 11.32 -0.18
N SER A 13 10.00 12.53 -0.07
CA SER A 13 10.92 12.88 1.01
C SER A 13 10.17 13.08 2.33
N ILE A 14 10.80 12.73 3.44
CA ILE A 14 10.31 13.00 4.80
C ILE A 14 10.11 14.50 5.05
N ASN A 15 10.86 15.36 4.34
CA ASN A 15 10.80 16.80 4.43
C ASN A 15 9.74 17.44 3.51
N ASP A 16 9.14 16.67 2.60
CA ASP A 16 8.05 17.16 1.77
C ASP A 16 6.79 17.41 2.62
N THR A 17 5.94 18.28 2.15
CA THR A 17 4.72 18.63 2.88
C THR A 17 3.63 17.55 2.75
N VAL A 18 2.75 17.49 3.74
CA VAL A 18 1.58 16.58 3.71
C VAL A 18 0.72 16.83 2.47
N ILE A 19 0.55 18.09 2.05
CA ILE A 19 -0.20 18.41 0.83
C ILE A 19 0.50 17.89 -0.43
N SER A 20 1.84 17.89 -0.46
CA SER A 20 2.60 17.29 -1.58
C SER A 20 2.38 15.79 -1.66
N ALA A 21 2.34 15.10 -0.51
CA ALA A 21 2.02 13.67 -0.45
C ALA A 21 0.61 13.39 -0.99
N LEU A 22 -0.39 14.18 -0.60
CA LEU A 22 -1.75 14.06 -1.12
C LEU A 22 -1.82 14.26 -2.63
N LYS A 23 -1.16 15.29 -3.16
CA LYS A 23 -1.11 15.55 -4.61
C LYS A 23 -0.48 14.37 -5.38
N GLN A 24 0.57 13.78 -4.83
CA GLN A 24 1.22 12.62 -5.43
C GLN A 24 0.33 11.38 -5.39
N MET A 25 -0.36 11.15 -4.27
CA MET A 25 -1.34 10.06 -4.16
C MET A 25 -2.48 10.21 -5.17
N ASP A 26 -3.03 11.41 -5.33
CA ASP A 26 -4.09 11.69 -6.28
C ASP A 26 -3.62 11.53 -7.73
N GLY A 27 -2.49 12.12 -8.09
CA GLY A 27 -1.92 12.06 -9.44
C GLY A 27 -1.59 10.64 -9.91
N HIS A 28 -1.16 9.77 -9.00
CA HIS A 28 -0.83 8.37 -9.30
C HIS A 28 -1.94 7.38 -8.90
N ARG A 29 -3.11 7.88 -8.47
CA ARG A 29 -4.25 7.06 -8.02
C ARG A 29 -3.84 5.97 -7.02
N THR A 30 -2.98 6.34 -6.07
CA THR A 30 -2.49 5.46 -5.01
C THR A 30 -2.97 5.93 -3.64
N LYS A 31 -3.11 5.00 -2.70
CA LYS A 31 -3.53 5.30 -1.33
C LYS A 31 -2.37 5.36 -0.34
N LEU A 32 -1.15 5.20 -0.85
CA LEU A 32 0.07 5.23 -0.03
C LEU A 32 1.27 5.74 -0.83
N VAL A 33 2.24 6.27 -0.11
CA VAL A 33 3.58 6.64 -0.63
C VAL A 33 4.65 6.12 0.31
N PHE A 34 5.83 5.86 -0.25
CA PHE A 34 7.02 5.44 0.48
C PHE A 34 7.83 6.67 0.86
N VAL A 35 8.11 6.81 2.13
CA VAL A 35 8.82 7.97 2.69
C VAL A 35 10.29 7.65 2.86
N PHE A 36 11.14 8.52 2.37
CA PHE A 36 12.59 8.39 2.45
C PHE A 36 13.20 9.63 3.12
N ASP A 37 14.24 9.40 3.91
CA ASP A 37 15.17 10.43 4.40
C ASP A 37 16.50 10.27 3.63
N GLY A 38 16.69 11.11 2.60
CA GLY A 38 17.72 10.87 1.62
C GLY A 38 17.51 9.53 0.90
N ASP A 39 18.50 8.64 0.99
CA ASP A 39 18.42 7.28 0.40
C ASP A 39 17.87 6.23 1.37
N LYS A 40 17.61 6.61 2.63
CA LYS A 40 17.14 5.69 3.66
C LYS A 40 15.62 5.62 3.68
N PHE A 41 15.07 4.40 3.60
CA PHE A 41 13.66 4.17 3.82
C PHE A 41 13.27 4.48 5.26
N ASP A 42 12.27 5.33 5.46
CA ASP A 42 11.81 5.77 6.78
C ASP A 42 10.39 5.27 7.12
N GLY A 43 9.60 4.92 6.14
CA GLY A 43 8.28 4.36 6.38
C GLY A 43 7.31 4.49 5.21
N ILE A 44 6.06 4.11 5.46
CA ILE A 44 4.95 4.29 4.54
C ILE A 44 3.98 5.31 5.12
N LEU A 45 3.57 6.28 4.31
CA LEU A 45 2.48 7.19 4.60
C LEU A 45 1.24 6.75 3.83
N THR A 46 0.14 6.52 4.53
CA THR A 46 -1.14 6.13 3.92
C THR A 46 -2.14 7.27 3.94
N ILE A 47 -3.16 7.18 3.09
CA ILE A 47 -4.27 8.15 3.12
C ILE A 47 -4.96 8.17 4.48
N GLY A 48 -5.04 7.05 5.18
CA GLY A 48 -5.59 6.98 6.53
C GLY A 48 -4.75 7.73 7.57
N ASP A 49 -3.43 7.77 7.43
CA ASP A 49 -2.55 8.57 8.30
C ASP A 49 -2.84 10.06 8.11
N ILE A 50 -3.00 10.48 6.86
CA ILE A 50 -3.34 11.88 6.53
C ILE A 50 -4.73 12.24 7.02
N GLN A 51 -5.72 11.36 6.87
CA GLN A 51 -7.07 11.58 7.42
C GLN A 51 -7.04 11.80 8.94
N ARG A 52 -6.27 10.97 9.67
CA ARG A 52 -6.10 11.13 11.12
C ARG A 52 -5.38 12.43 11.47
N ALA A 53 -4.40 12.84 10.67
CA ALA A 53 -3.70 14.11 10.85
C ALA A 53 -4.65 15.30 10.66
N ILE A 54 -5.52 15.26 9.63
CA ILE A 54 -6.56 16.29 9.40
C ILE A 54 -7.52 16.38 10.59
N ILE A 55 -7.99 15.24 11.12
CA ILE A 55 -8.88 15.19 12.29
C ILE A 55 -8.20 15.81 13.53
N ARG A 56 -6.89 15.68 13.65
CA ARG A 56 -6.08 16.26 14.74
C ARG A 56 -5.68 17.71 14.48
N HIS A 57 -6.20 18.33 13.41
CA HIS A 57 -5.91 19.70 13.00
C HIS A 57 -4.44 19.96 12.65
N THR A 58 -3.71 18.94 12.18
CA THR A 58 -2.36 19.11 11.65
C THR A 58 -2.40 19.98 10.39
N ASN A 59 -1.45 20.90 10.27
CA ASN A 59 -1.38 21.75 9.08
C ASN A 59 -0.84 20.94 7.89
N LEU A 60 -1.53 20.98 6.77
CA LEU A 60 -1.12 20.27 5.56
C LEU A 60 0.18 20.81 4.94
N SER A 61 0.61 22.01 5.35
CA SER A 61 1.91 22.58 4.97
C SER A 61 3.08 22.05 5.83
N ASP A 62 2.79 21.32 6.90
CA ASP A 62 3.82 20.70 7.73
C ASP A 62 4.52 19.55 6.99
N PRO A 63 5.78 19.26 7.33
CA PRO A 63 6.49 18.14 6.71
C PRO A 63 5.88 16.79 7.07
N VAL A 64 6.02 15.82 6.18
CA VAL A 64 5.53 14.44 6.36
C VAL A 64 6.05 13.81 7.65
N SER A 65 7.25 14.19 8.10
CA SER A 65 7.84 13.73 9.36
C SER A 65 6.94 13.92 10.57
N THR A 66 6.07 14.93 10.57
CA THR A 66 5.16 15.25 11.68
C THR A 66 4.03 14.27 11.87
N ILE A 67 3.66 13.54 10.80
CA ILE A 67 2.52 12.62 10.77
C ILE A 67 2.91 11.18 10.47
N LEU A 68 4.18 10.92 10.15
CA LEU A 68 4.65 9.57 9.80
C LEU A 68 4.57 8.64 11.02
N VAL A 69 3.80 7.58 10.90
CA VAL A 69 3.68 6.54 11.92
C VAL A 69 4.83 5.54 11.76
N LYS A 70 5.66 5.40 12.79
CA LYS A 70 6.85 4.52 12.77
C LYS A 70 6.53 3.05 13.06
N ASP A 71 5.46 2.77 13.81
CA ASP A 71 5.09 1.43 14.27
C ASP A 71 4.28 0.66 13.20
N LYS A 72 4.78 0.62 11.97
CA LYS A 72 4.17 -0.16 10.90
C LYS A 72 4.85 -1.52 10.76
N ILE A 73 4.07 -2.49 10.30
CA ILE A 73 4.54 -3.86 10.09
C ILE A 73 5.24 -3.94 8.74
N TYR A 74 6.46 -4.46 8.74
CA TYR A 74 7.24 -4.78 7.57
C TYR A 74 7.67 -6.23 7.63
N ALA A 75 7.88 -6.86 6.47
CA ALA A 75 8.44 -8.20 6.38
C ALA A 75 9.98 -8.13 6.36
N SER A 76 10.62 -9.18 6.87
CA SER A 76 12.06 -9.41 6.69
C SER A 76 12.30 -10.21 5.40
N GLU A 77 13.46 -10.02 4.77
CA GLU A 77 13.89 -10.86 3.64
C GLU A 77 14.02 -12.35 4.00
N ASN A 78 14.13 -12.65 5.30
CA ASN A 78 14.19 -14.03 5.80
C ASN A 78 12.82 -14.63 6.13
N ASP A 79 11.74 -13.85 6.04
CA ASP A 79 10.39 -14.34 6.31
C ASP A 79 9.91 -15.26 5.19
N THR A 80 9.18 -16.31 5.56
CA THR A 80 8.56 -17.19 4.56
C THR A 80 7.35 -16.50 3.93
N MET A 81 7.08 -16.80 2.67
CA MET A 81 5.90 -16.26 1.98
C MET A 81 4.58 -16.60 2.69
N GLU A 82 4.51 -17.77 3.33
CA GLU A 82 3.34 -18.19 4.10
C GLU A 82 3.14 -17.30 5.33
N HIS A 83 4.22 -16.98 6.03
CA HIS A 83 4.17 -16.05 7.17
C HIS A 83 3.73 -14.66 6.74
N ILE A 84 4.33 -14.12 5.67
CA ILE A 84 3.97 -12.81 5.12
C ILE A 84 2.49 -12.76 4.71
N LYS A 85 1.99 -13.79 4.01
CA LYS A 85 0.58 -13.91 3.65
C LYS A 85 -0.34 -13.89 4.87
N SER A 86 0.02 -14.66 5.90
CA SER A 86 -0.75 -14.71 7.15
C SER A 86 -0.85 -13.35 7.83
N VAL A 87 0.28 -12.63 7.91
CA VAL A 87 0.33 -11.28 8.49
C VAL A 87 -0.49 -10.29 7.66
N MET A 88 -0.29 -10.26 6.35
CA MET A 88 -1.04 -9.37 5.46
C MET A 88 -2.55 -9.59 5.57
N PHE A 89 -2.98 -10.86 5.63
CA PHE A 89 -4.39 -11.21 5.75
C PHE A 89 -4.98 -10.80 7.11
N LYS A 90 -4.27 -11.10 8.20
CA LYS A 90 -4.71 -10.82 9.57
C LYS A 90 -4.83 -9.32 9.83
N GLU A 91 -3.84 -8.56 9.38
CA GLU A 91 -3.73 -7.11 9.64
C GLU A 91 -4.32 -6.26 8.51
N LEU A 92 -4.91 -6.89 7.47
CA LEU A 92 -5.52 -6.24 6.31
C LEU A 92 -4.55 -5.25 5.62
N ILE A 93 -3.31 -5.70 5.40
CA ILE A 93 -2.25 -4.90 4.80
C ILE A 93 -2.27 -5.02 3.28
N ASP A 94 -2.50 -3.93 2.57
CA ASP A 94 -2.56 -3.89 1.10
C ASP A 94 -1.17 -3.92 0.43
N CYS A 95 -0.15 -3.48 1.16
CA CYS A 95 1.22 -3.36 0.66
C CYS A 95 2.22 -3.65 1.78
N MET A 96 3.04 -4.66 1.60
CA MET A 96 4.06 -5.10 2.56
C MET A 96 5.46 -4.88 1.98
N PRO A 97 6.22 -3.89 2.44
CA PRO A 97 7.65 -3.80 2.18
C PRO A 97 8.40 -4.95 2.83
N VAL A 98 9.36 -5.48 2.10
CA VAL A 98 10.32 -6.47 2.59
C VAL A 98 11.66 -5.79 2.78
N LEU A 99 12.19 -5.84 4.00
CA LEU A 99 13.42 -5.16 4.38
C LEU A 99 14.55 -6.16 4.61
N ASN A 100 15.78 -5.75 4.27
CA ASN A 100 16.99 -6.45 4.68
C ASN A 100 17.41 -6.06 6.11
N ALA A 101 18.52 -6.64 6.58
CA ALA A 101 19.06 -6.35 7.91
C ALA A 101 19.46 -4.89 8.13
N ASP A 102 19.76 -4.15 7.06
CA ASP A 102 20.15 -2.74 7.08
C ASP A 102 18.93 -1.79 7.05
N GLY A 103 17.71 -2.36 6.93
CA GLY A 103 16.46 -1.61 6.84
C GLY A 103 16.16 -1.05 5.45
N GLU A 104 16.83 -1.53 4.42
CA GLU A 104 16.58 -1.16 3.03
C GLU A 104 15.48 -2.03 2.42
N ILE A 105 14.68 -1.44 1.53
CA ILE A 105 13.65 -2.18 0.81
C ILE A 105 14.31 -3.07 -0.25
N VAL A 106 14.15 -4.38 -0.11
CA VAL A 106 14.62 -5.39 -1.08
C VAL A 106 13.50 -5.86 -1.99
N ASP A 107 12.25 -5.83 -1.53
CA ASP A 107 11.06 -6.11 -2.34
C ASP A 107 9.81 -5.40 -1.77
N VAL A 108 8.74 -5.38 -2.54
CA VAL A 108 7.44 -4.86 -2.11
C VAL A 108 6.35 -5.81 -2.60
N LEU A 109 5.57 -6.33 -1.67
CA LEU A 109 4.47 -7.26 -1.95
C LEU A 109 3.14 -6.52 -1.87
N PHE A 110 2.39 -6.53 -2.95
CA PHE A 110 1.03 -5.98 -2.98
C PHE A 110 0.00 -7.09 -2.79
N TRP A 111 -1.11 -6.78 -2.13
CA TRP A 111 -2.19 -7.73 -1.87
C TRP A 111 -2.60 -8.52 -3.12
N HIS A 112 -2.79 -7.85 -4.24
CA HIS A 112 -3.19 -8.50 -5.49
C HIS A 112 -2.12 -9.42 -6.06
N ASP A 113 -0.82 -9.13 -5.87
CA ASP A 113 0.27 -10.01 -6.32
C ASP A 113 0.35 -11.29 -5.47
N VAL A 114 0.01 -11.18 -4.19
CA VAL A 114 0.16 -12.24 -3.19
C VAL A 114 -1.05 -13.18 -3.13
N PHE A 115 -2.26 -12.62 -3.27
CA PHE A 115 -3.52 -13.34 -3.10
C PHE A 115 -4.28 -13.58 -4.41
N THR A 116 -3.84 -13.02 -5.53
CA THR A 116 -4.38 -13.45 -6.80
C THR A 116 -3.83 -14.84 -7.09
N GLU A 117 -4.64 -15.86 -6.82
CA GLU A 117 -4.40 -17.18 -7.41
C GLU A 117 -4.25 -16.96 -8.92
N LYS A 118 -3.17 -17.46 -9.52
CA LYS A 118 -3.17 -17.70 -10.96
C LYS A 118 -4.37 -18.59 -11.21
N VAL A 119 -5.43 -18.01 -11.73
CA VAL A 119 -6.59 -18.77 -12.20
C VAL A 119 -6.02 -19.66 -13.29
N GLU A 120 -5.67 -20.90 -12.94
CA GLU A 120 -5.42 -21.91 -13.94
C GLU A 120 -6.67 -21.94 -14.82
N GLU A 121 -6.49 -21.75 -16.12
CA GLU A 121 -7.59 -21.74 -17.13
C GLU A 121 -8.39 -23.05 -17.18
N ASN A 122 -8.19 -23.93 -16.24
CA ASN A 122 -8.76 -25.27 -16.13
C ASN A 122 -9.91 -25.40 -15.14
N ARG A 123 -10.62 -24.29 -14.85
CA ARG A 123 -11.89 -24.41 -14.11
C ARG A 123 -12.93 -25.06 -15.02
N PRO A 124 -13.56 -26.17 -14.61
CA PRO A 124 -14.63 -26.77 -15.40
C PRO A 124 -15.71 -25.71 -15.64
N LYS A 125 -16.05 -25.47 -16.90
CA LYS A 125 -17.17 -24.58 -17.25
C LYS A 125 -18.45 -25.17 -16.69
N ILE A 126 -19.01 -24.54 -15.68
CA ILE A 126 -20.30 -24.93 -15.13
C ILE A 126 -21.37 -24.29 -16.03
N ASN A 127 -22.12 -25.13 -16.72
CA ASN A 127 -23.15 -24.69 -17.65
C ASN A 127 -24.48 -24.47 -16.86
N LEU A 128 -24.51 -23.40 -16.07
CA LEU A 128 -25.71 -22.99 -15.31
C LEU A 128 -26.27 -21.69 -15.88
N PRO A 129 -27.59 -21.56 -16.00
CA PRO A 129 -28.20 -20.29 -16.34
C PRO A 129 -27.94 -19.28 -15.21
N VAL A 130 -27.39 -18.13 -15.55
CA VAL A 130 -27.16 -17.02 -14.62
C VAL A 130 -28.17 -15.93 -14.90
N VAL A 131 -28.95 -15.55 -13.92
CA VAL A 131 -29.84 -14.40 -13.96
C VAL A 131 -29.18 -13.24 -13.24
N ILE A 132 -28.82 -12.19 -13.99
CA ILE A 132 -28.29 -10.94 -13.43
C ILE A 132 -29.47 -9.99 -13.23
N MET A 133 -29.85 -9.76 -11.98
CA MET A 133 -30.83 -8.71 -11.65
C MET A 133 -30.09 -7.38 -11.55
N ALA A 134 -30.06 -6.62 -12.64
CA ALA A 134 -29.59 -5.25 -12.66
C ALA A 134 -30.81 -4.32 -12.73
N GLY A 135 -31.16 -3.71 -11.61
CA GLY A 135 -32.27 -2.79 -11.56
C GLY A 135 -32.19 -1.88 -10.35
N GLY A 136 -32.06 -0.63 -10.60
CA GLY A 136 -32.14 0.45 -9.62
C GLY A 136 -31.83 1.77 -10.31
N LYS A 137 -32.80 2.67 -10.37
CA LYS A 137 -32.52 4.07 -10.70
C LYS A 137 -31.58 4.60 -9.61
N GLY A 138 -30.28 4.66 -9.90
CA GLY A 138 -29.30 5.32 -9.06
C GLY A 138 -29.57 6.83 -9.02
N THR A 139 -30.56 7.22 -8.29
CA THR A 139 -30.73 8.62 -7.89
C THR A 139 -29.88 8.84 -6.66
N ARG A 140 -28.70 9.41 -6.85
CA ARG A 140 -27.90 10.08 -5.82
C ARG A 140 -27.75 11.53 -6.20
#